data_062118c67f62bbd09f1d54afe86d7cf2
#
_entry.id   062118c67f62bbd09f1d54afe86d7cf2
#
_cell.length_a   1.000
_cell.length_b   1.000
_cell.length_c   1.000
_cell.angle_alpha   90.00
_cell.angle_beta   90.00
_cell.angle_gamma   90.00
#
_symmetry.space_group_name_H-M   'P 1'
#
loop_
_entity.id
_entity.type
_entity.pdbx_description
1 polymer ?
#
loop_
_entity_poly.entity_id
_entity_poly.type
_entity_poly.pdbx_seq_one_letter_code
_entity_poly.pdbx_strand_id
1 'polypeptide(L)'
;MSKDRPDQGESIDLFARLRAYESVKAVLANGHHVDRGPAAVRGVVTTVLAESGVDGLAEVAVELSLRLASAVERRAADQGLAAVDLAEVWFVD
;
A
#
# COMPACT_ATOMS: atom_id res chain seq x y z
N MET A 1 7.56 -22.83 -21.72
CA MET A 1 7.47 -22.44 -21.54
C MET A 1 7.15 -22.00 -20.85
N SER A 2 7.20 -22.03 -20.56
CA SER A 2 6.87 -21.50 -20.10
C SER A 2 6.99 -20.71 -19.72
N LYS A 3 7.18 -20.44 -19.77
CA LYS A 3 7.35 -19.53 -19.52
C LYS A 3 6.69 -18.72 -19.60
N ASP A 4 6.23 -18.88 -19.82
CA ASP A 4 5.62 -18.10 -20.11
C ASP A 4 4.67 -17.62 -19.57
N ARG A 5 4.30 -17.72 -18.92
CA ARG A 5 3.51 -17.27 -18.40
C ARG A 5 3.58 -16.58 -17.52
N PRO A 6 3.67 -15.84 -17.67
CA PRO A 6 3.88 -15.13 -16.71
C PRO A 6 3.09 -14.87 -15.98
N ASP A 7 3.07 -14.89 -16.20
CA ASP A 7 2.83 -14.57 -15.50
C ASP A 7 1.78 -13.83 -14.98
N GLN A 8 0.70 -14.45 -14.59
CA GLN A 8 -0.39 -13.86 -13.87
C GLN A 8 0.05 -13.26 -12.56
N GLY A 9 0.99 -13.88 -11.89
CA GLY A 9 1.56 -13.35 -10.67
C GLY A 9 2.21 -11.99 -10.88
N GLU A 10 2.92 -11.88 -11.98
CA GLU A 10 3.60 -10.64 -12.32
C GLU A 10 2.60 -9.52 -12.62
N SER A 11 1.54 -9.84 -13.33
CA SER A 11 0.49 -8.88 -13.65
C SER A 11 -0.22 -8.41 -12.38
N ILE A 12 -0.49 -9.33 -11.46
CA ILE A 12 -1.13 -9.00 -10.20
C ILE A 12 -0.24 -8.08 -9.38
N ASP A 13 1.07 -8.34 -9.37
CA ASP A 13 2.01 -7.51 -8.64
C ASP A 13 2.04 -6.09 -9.18
N LEU A 14 2.05 -5.94 -10.51
CA LEU A 14 2.06 -4.62 -11.11
C LEU A 14 0.77 -3.87 -10.82
N PHE A 15 -0.34 -4.56 -10.91
CA PHE A 15 -1.64 -4.00 -10.59
C PHE A 15 -1.68 -3.53 -9.13
N ALA A 16 -1.23 -4.41 -8.23
CA ALA A 16 -1.25 -4.09 -6.80
C ALA A 16 -0.35 -2.89 -6.49
N ARG A 17 0.82 -2.83 -7.12
CA ARG A 17 1.74 -1.71 -6.93
C ARG A 17 1.15 -0.40 -7.40
N LEU A 18 0.51 -0.44 -8.58
CA LEU A 18 -0.09 0.77 -9.13
C LEU A 18 -1.21 1.29 -8.25
N ARG A 19 -2.08 0.39 -7.81
CA ARG A 19 -3.21 0.78 -6.97
C ARG A 19 -2.76 1.24 -5.58
N ALA A 20 -1.73 0.59 -5.03
CA ALA A 20 -1.13 1.03 -3.78
C ALA A 20 -0.55 2.43 -3.92
N TYR A 21 0.16 2.67 -5.02
CA TYR A 21 0.71 3.99 -5.29
C TYR A 21 -0.39 5.04 -5.39
N GLU A 22 -1.47 4.71 -6.09
CA GLU A 22 -2.60 5.65 -6.23
C GLU A 22 -3.21 6.00 -4.89
N SER A 23 -3.35 5.01 -4.00
CA SER A 23 -3.94 5.29 -2.69
C SER A 23 -3.05 6.17 -1.84
N VAL A 24 -1.74 5.92 -1.86
CA VAL A 24 -0.79 6.76 -1.12
C VAL A 24 -0.76 8.16 -1.70
N LYS A 25 -0.74 8.27 -3.03
CA LYS A 25 -0.75 9.56 -3.70
C LYS A 25 -2.00 10.35 -3.35
N ALA A 26 -3.13 9.67 -3.26
CA ALA A 26 -4.40 10.32 -2.89
C ALA A 26 -4.32 10.92 -1.49
N VAL A 27 -3.72 10.20 -0.54
CA VAL A 27 -3.55 10.72 0.81
C VAL A 27 -2.60 11.92 0.81
N LEU A 28 -1.49 11.79 0.12
CA LEU A 28 -0.51 12.87 0.08
C LEU A 28 -1.08 14.14 -0.55
N ALA A 29 -1.87 13.97 -1.60
CA ALA A 29 -2.49 15.12 -2.29
C ALA A 29 -3.53 15.81 -1.40
N ASN A 30 -4.10 15.09 -0.44
CA ASN A 30 -5.17 15.61 0.42
C ASN A 30 -4.75 15.67 1.89
N GLY A 31 -3.45 15.72 2.15
CA GLY A 31 -2.92 15.61 3.50
C GLY A 31 -3.35 16.70 4.46
N HIS A 32 -3.78 17.85 3.94
CA HIS A 32 -4.23 18.97 4.78
C HIS A 32 -5.71 18.89 5.11
N HIS A 33 -6.41 17.89 4.58
CA HIS A 33 -7.85 17.77 4.73
C HIS A 33 -8.18 16.42 5.34
N VAL A 34 -8.57 16.42 6.60
CA VAL A 34 -8.80 15.21 7.37
C VAL A 34 -9.79 14.27 6.68
N ASP A 35 -10.81 14.83 6.05
CA ASP A 35 -11.86 14.02 5.43
C ASP A 35 -11.54 13.60 4.00
N ARG A 36 -10.75 14.38 3.29
CA ARG A 36 -10.51 14.14 1.87
C ARG A 36 -9.56 12.99 1.61
N GLY A 37 -8.55 12.83 2.46
CA GLY A 37 -7.61 11.72 2.31
C GLY A 37 -8.32 10.38 2.37
N PRO A 38 -9.05 10.11 3.47
CA PRO A 38 -9.78 8.85 3.56
C PRO A 38 -10.81 8.66 2.44
N ALA A 39 -11.51 9.72 2.04
CA ALA A 39 -12.49 9.62 0.96
C ALA A 39 -11.83 9.24 -0.35
N ALA A 40 -10.66 9.83 -0.65
CA ALA A 40 -9.92 9.53 -1.87
C ALA A 40 -9.44 8.07 -1.86
N VAL A 41 -9.00 7.58 -0.71
CA VAL A 41 -8.59 6.18 -0.60
C VAL A 41 -9.78 5.25 -0.81
N ARG A 42 -10.94 5.60 -0.26
CA ARG A 42 -12.15 4.80 -0.47
C ARG A 42 -12.50 4.72 -1.96
N GLY A 43 -12.26 5.81 -2.70
CA GLY A 43 -12.44 5.80 -4.14
C GLY A 43 -11.55 4.78 -4.83
N VAL A 44 -10.28 4.72 -4.42
CA VAL A 44 -9.35 3.71 -4.95
C VAL A 44 -9.82 2.32 -4.58
N VAL A 45 -10.24 2.11 -3.33
CA VAL A 45 -10.74 0.81 -2.87
C VAL A 45 -11.94 0.37 -3.71
N THR A 46 -12.88 1.28 -3.95
CA THR A 46 -14.05 0.97 -4.75
C THR A 46 -13.64 0.54 -6.17
N THR A 47 -12.69 1.25 -6.75
CA THR A 47 -12.19 0.91 -8.08
C THR A 47 -11.56 -0.48 -8.09
N VAL A 48 -10.73 -0.78 -7.10
CA VAL A 48 -10.07 -2.09 -7.01
C VAL A 48 -11.11 -3.20 -6.87
N LEU A 49 -12.11 -2.99 -6.01
CA LEU A 49 -13.17 -3.98 -5.83
C LEU A 49 -13.94 -4.23 -7.12
N ALA A 50 -14.23 -3.16 -7.86
CA ALA A 50 -14.94 -3.29 -9.13
C ALA A 50 -14.11 -4.02 -10.19
N GLU A 51 -12.81 -3.80 -10.21
CA GLU A 51 -11.93 -4.38 -11.22
C GLU A 51 -11.48 -5.79 -10.88
N SER A 52 -11.20 -6.06 -9.63
CA SER A 52 -10.47 -7.27 -9.25
C SER A 52 -11.07 -7.99 -8.04
N GLY A 53 -12.12 -7.44 -7.45
CA GLY A 53 -12.79 -8.08 -6.32
C GLY A 53 -11.95 -8.07 -5.07
N VAL A 54 -12.35 -8.90 -4.14
CA VAL A 54 -11.71 -8.99 -2.81
C VAL A 54 -10.26 -9.45 -2.93
N ASP A 55 -9.99 -10.38 -3.85
CA ASP A 55 -8.63 -10.88 -4.02
C ASP A 55 -7.68 -9.77 -4.46
N GLY A 56 -8.13 -8.92 -5.37
CA GLY A 56 -7.32 -7.78 -5.80
C GLY A 56 -7.08 -6.80 -4.67
N LEU A 57 -8.10 -6.56 -3.87
CA LEU A 57 -7.96 -5.67 -2.72
C LEU A 57 -6.96 -6.23 -1.71
N ALA A 58 -7.00 -7.55 -1.48
CA ALA A 58 -6.07 -8.20 -0.58
C ALA A 58 -4.63 -8.01 -1.07
N GLU A 59 -4.40 -8.12 -2.38
CA GLU A 59 -3.06 -7.91 -2.93
C GLU A 59 -2.58 -6.48 -2.73
N VAL A 60 -3.47 -5.51 -2.89
CA VAL A 60 -3.11 -4.12 -2.64
C VAL A 60 -2.73 -3.92 -1.18
N ALA A 61 -3.48 -4.52 -0.25
CA ALA A 61 -3.18 -4.42 1.17
C ALA A 61 -1.82 -5.02 1.49
N VAL A 62 -1.50 -6.17 0.89
CA VAL A 62 -0.18 -6.80 1.07
C VAL A 62 0.91 -5.86 0.57
N GLU A 63 0.72 -5.31 -0.61
CA GLU A 63 1.72 -4.41 -1.19
C GLU A 63 1.95 -3.19 -0.30
N LEU A 64 0.87 -2.57 0.18
CA LEU A 64 0.96 -1.40 1.06
C LEU A 64 1.69 -1.76 2.36
N SER A 65 1.38 -2.93 2.93
CA SER A 65 2.01 -3.36 4.18
C SER A 65 3.50 -3.54 4.00
N LEU A 66 3.92 -4.17 2.90
CA LEU A 66 5.34 -4.39 2.64
C LEU A 66 6.07 -3.07 2.42
N ARG A 67 5.46 -2.16 1.68
CA ARG A 67 6.06 -0.84 1.44
C ARG A 67 6.16 -0.03 2.73
N LEU A 68 5.13 -0.08 3.54
CA LEU A 68 5.13 0.63 4.81
C LEU A 68 6.19 0.05 5.76
N ALA A 69 6.28 -1.27 5.84
CA ALA A 69 7.30 -1.91 6.67
C ALA A 69 8.70 -1.49 6.23
N SER A 70 8.94 -1.45 4.93
CA SER A 70 10.21 -1.03 4.37
C SER A 70 10.54 0.41 4.76
N ALA A 71 9.55 1.28 4.68
CA ALA A 71 9.73 2.69 5.05
C ALA A 71 10.04 2.83 6.53
N VAL A 72 9.33 2.06 7.37
CA VAL A 72 9.58 2.08 8.81
C VAL A 72 10.98 1.60 9.13
N GLU A 73 11.42 0.54 8.45
CA GLU A 73 12.78 0.01 8.65
C GLU A 73 13.84 1.05 8.34
N ARG A 74 13.68 1.77 7.24
CA ARG A 74 14.65 2.80 6.87
C ARG A 74 14.65 3.95 7.86
N ARG A 75 13.47 4.37 8.26
CA ARG A 75 13.34 5.47 9.21
C ARG A 75 13.93 5.09 10.57
N ALA A 76 13.64 3.86 11.01
CA ALA A 76 14.17 3.35 12.28
C ALA A 76 15.69 3.29 12.24
N ALA A 77 16.27 2.82 11.14
CA ALA A 77 17.71 2.77 10.98
C ALA A 77 18.34 4.15 11.13
N ASP A 78 17.71 5.16 10.51
CA ASP A 78 18.21 6.53 10.61
C ASP A 78 18.20 7.04 12.04
N GLN A 79 17.26 6.56 12.86
CA GLN A 79 17.11 7.01 14.24
C GLN A 79 17.79 6.07 15.25
N GLY A 80 18.41 5.01 14.79
CA GLY A 80 19.04 4.03 15.67
C GLY A 80 18.05 3.22 16.48
N LEU A 81 16.85 3.00 15.95
CA LEU A 81 15.78 2.28 16.64
C LEU A 81 15.50 0.95 15.94
N ALA A 82 14.87 0.04 16.69
CA ALA A 82 14.31 -1.15 16.07
C ALA A 82 13.04 -0.77 15.34
N ALA A 83 12.85 -1.38 14.16
CA ALA A 83 11.69 -1.04 13.32
C ALA A 83 10.37 -1.31 14.04
N VAL A 84 10.30 -2.41 14.79
CA VAL A 84 9.05 -2.74 15.48
C VAL A 84 8.71 -1.69 16.54
N ASP A 85 9.71 -1.12 17.19
CA ASP A 85 9.48 -0.07 18.18
C ASP A 85 8.95 1.20 17.52
N LEU A 86 9.51 1.56 16.38
CA LEU A 86 9.02 2.74 15.66
C LEU A 86 7.60 2.52 15.15
N ALA A 87 7.30 1.33 14.64
CA ALA A 87 5.95 1.00 14.19
C ALA A 87 4.95 1.12 15.34
N GLU A 88 5.35 0.69 16.52
CA GLU A 88 4.48 0.80 17.68
C GLU A 88 4.15 2.26 17.98
N VAL A 89 5.15 3.13 17.93
CA VAL A 89 4.93 4.56 18.13
C VAL A 89 3.95 5.11 17.09
N TRP A 90 4.13 4.72 15.82
CA TRP A 90 3.31 5.26 14.74
C TRP A 90 1.86 4.79 14.80
N PHE A 91 1.61 3.56 15.25
CA PHE A 91 0.29 2.97 15.14
C PHE A 91 -0.44 2.79 16.47
N VAL A 92 0.29 2.70 17.57
CA VAL A 92 -0.33 2.44 18.87
C VAL A 92 -0.48 3.71 19.68
N ASP A 93 0.48 4.59 19.58
CA ASP A 93 0.38 5.90 20.23
C ASP A 93 -0.51 6.80 19.44
#